data_127b47128f74748edd9ba6074598aac8
#
_entry.id   127b47128f74748edd9ba6074598aac8
#
_cell.length_a   1.000
_cell.length_b   1.000
_cell.length_c   1.000
_cell.angle_alpha   90.00
_cell.angle_beta   90.00
_cell.angle_gamma   90.00
#
_symmetry.space_group_name_H-M   'P 1'
#
loop_
_entity.id
_entity.type
_entity.pdbx_description
1 polymer ?
#
loop_
_entity_poly.entity_id
_entity_poly.type
_entity_poly.pdbx_seq_one_letter_code
_entity_poly.pdbx_strand_id
1 'polypeptide(L)'
;MAWTGCDREAVTGGNLLVTTITSPLGVKDRLGRLTAIRHPMNGNEDGSFDIGANLAEKTVVIRMEASVDELIDSTGNTLKALIEKTPGKPLAFHLVHCGGRRAGIGDRIDEVAVQLKEAAGGVPFITEFTFGEYGFEKDDCNTTGGLMLSFTAFYE
;
A
#
# COMPACT_ATOMS: atom_id res chain seq x y z
N MET A 1 -8.78 -11.21 -18.18
CA MET A 1 -7.36 -11.53 -18.30
C MET A 1 -6.98 -12.56 -17.26
N ALA A 2 -6.07 -13.49 -17.57
CA ALA A 2 -5.72 -14.59 -16.66
C ALA A 2 -5.20 -14.12 -15.28
N TRP A 3 -4.69 -12.91 -15.18
CA TRP A 3 -4.15 -12.35 -13.93
C TRP A 3 -5.22 -11.88 -12.94
N THR A 4 -6.15 -11.02 -13.38
CA THR A 4 -7.15 -10.41 -12.50
C THR A 4 -8.44 -11.23 -12.40
N GLY A 5 -8.62 -12.23 -13.28
CA GLY A 5 -9.88 -12.93 -13.44
C GLY A 5 -11.00 -12.11 -14.08
N CYS A 6 -10.70 -10.87 -14.49
CA CYS A 6 -11.67 -9.96 -15.09
C CYS A 6 -11.67 -10.05 -16.62
N ASP A 7 -12.80 -9.74 -17.21
CA ASP A 7 -12.92 -9.59 -18.66
C ASP A 7 -12.11 -8.39 -19.15
N ARG A 8 -11.60 -8.50 -20.38
CA ARG A 8 -10.77 -7.44 -20.98
C ARG A 8 -11.49 -6.09 -21.03
N GLU A 9 -12.77 -6.10 -21.36
CA GLU A 9 -13.60 -4.90 -21.43
C GLU A 9 -13.73 -4.18 -20.07
N ALA A 10 -13.80 -4.95 -18.97
CA ALA A 10 -13.91 -4.40 -17.62
C ALA A 10 -12.66 -3.66 -17.15
N VAL A 11 -11.50 -3.92 -17.77
CA VAL A 11 -10.20 -3.34 -17.36
C VAL A 11 -9.65 -2.34 -18.37
N THR A 12 -10.29 -2.18 -19.53
CA THR A 12 -9.92 -1.18 -20.54
C THR A 12 -10.50 0.18 -20.16
N GLY A 13 -9.75 1.25 -20.38
CA GLY A 13 -10.24 2.61 -20.18
C GLY A 13 -10.20 3.14 -18.74
N GLY A 14 -9.29 2.67 -17.89
CA GLY A 14 -8.99 3.29 -16.60
C GLY A 14 -9.54 2.55 -15.37
N ASN A 15 -10.39 1.56 -15.52
CA ASN A 15 -10.93 0.79 -14.40
C ASN A 15 -9.96 -0.26 -13.83
N LEU A 16 -8.79 -0.41 -14.42
CA LEU A 16 -7.80 -1.39 -13.97
C LEU A 16 -7.31 -1.08 -12.55
N LEU A 17 -7.23 0.20 -12.19
CA LEU A 17 -6.88 0.64 -10.85
C LEU A 17 -7.77 -0.02 -9.78
N VAL A 18 -9.07 0.11 -9.92
CA VAL A 18 -10.04 -0.41 -8.93
C VAL A 18 -9.97 -1.94 -8.85
N THR A 19 -9.87 -2.59 -10.01
CA THR A 19 -9.82 -4.06 -10.12
C THR A 19 -8.57 -4.66 -9.52
N THR A 20 -7.43 -3.92 -9.52
CA THR A 20 -6.12 -4.43 -9.07
C THR A 20 -5.70 -3.93 -7.70
N ILE A 21 -6.57 -3.26 -6.95
CA ILE A 21 -6.27 -2.83 -5.57
C ILE A 21 -5.83 -4.02 -4.70
N THR A 22 -6.52 -5.14 -4.82
CA THR A 22 -6.21 -6.37 -4.08
C THR A 22 -5.25 -7.30 -4.83
N SER A 23 -4.84 -6.94 -6.04
CA SER A 23 -3.96 -7.77 -6.90
C SER A 23 -2.89 -6.93 -7.61
N PRO A 24 -2.07 -6.14 -6.88
CA PRO A 24 -1.05 -5.30 -7.51
C PRO A 24 0.15 -6.13 -7.98
N LEU A 25 1.12 -5.43 -8.58
CA LEU A 25 2.44 -5.97 -8.91
C LEU A 25 3.43 -5.70 -7.77
N GLY A 26 4.16 -6.71 -7.36
CA GLY A 26 5.33 -6.55 -6.50
C GLY A 26 6.61 -6.55 -7.33
N VAL A 27 7.53 -5.65 -7.02
CA VAL A 27 8.87 -5.60 -7.60
C VAL A 27 9.83 -6.28 -6.65
N LYS A 28 10.65 -7.18 -7.19
CA LYS A 28 11.71 -7.85 -6.43
C LYS A 28 13.10 -7.41 -6.85
N ASP A 29 13.99 -7.29 -5.88
CA ASP A 29 15.42 -7.11 -6.12
C ASP A 29 16.09 -8.42 -6.60
N ARG A 30 17.40 -8.35 -6.84
CA ARG A 30 18.19 -9.52 -7.27
C ARG A 30 18.29 -10.62 -6.22
N LEU A 31 18.00 -10.31 -4.96
CA LEU A 31 17.98 -11.25 -3.85
C LEU A 31 16.57 -11.82 -3.58
N GLY A 32 15.59 -11.43 -4.40
CA GLY A 32 14.22 -11.88 -4.30
C GLY A 32 13.39 -11.16 -3.22
N ARG A 33 13.93 -10.09 -2.60
CA ARG A 33 13.19 -9.29 -1.61
C ARG A 33 12.21 -8.36 -2.32
N LEU A 34 11.01 -8.21 -1.74
CA LEU A 34 10.04 -7.22 -2.21
C LEU A 34 10.57 -5.82 -1.89
N THR A 35 10.72 -4.99 -2.91
CA THR A 35 11.26 -3.63 -2.79
C THR A 35 10.23 -2.54 -3.04
N ALA A 36 9.19 -2.82 -3.81
CA ALA A 36 8.13 -1.86 -4.09
C ALA A 36 6.87 -2.52 -4.60
N ILE A 37 5.75 -1.84 -4.41
CA ILE A 37 4.48 -2.18 -5.06
C ILE A 37 4.27 -1.24 -6.23
N ARG A 38 3.79 -1.78 -7.35
CA ARG A 38 3.43 -1.05 -8.55
C ARG A 38 1.98 -1.33 -8.88
N HIS A 39 1.20 -0.27 -8.93
CA HIS A 39 -0.23 -0.39 -9.12
C HIS A 39 -0.58 -0.21 -10.61
N PRO A 40 -1.18 -1.21 -11.28
CA PRO A 40 -1.75 -1.01 -12.61
C PRO A 40 -2.87 0.04 -12.55
N MET A 41 -2.82 1.02 -13.47
CA MET A 41 -3.71 2.18 -13.46
C MET A 41 -4.77 2.08 -14.57
N ASN A 42 -4.30 1.97 -15.81
CA ASN A 42 -5.16 1.93 -16.99
C ASN A 42 -4.84 0.72 -17.83
N GLY A 43 -5.85 0.06 -18.36
CA GLY A 43 -5.69 -0.96 -19.39
C GLY A 43 -5.92 -0.36 -20.77
N ASN A 44 -5.07 -0.68 -21.74
CA ASN A 44 -5.11 -0.18 -23.09
C ASN A 44 -5.71 -1.22 -24.06
N GLU A 45 -6.24 -0.75 -25.20
CA GLU A 45 -6.87 -1.61 -26.19
C GLU A 45 -5.91 -2.63 -26.82
N ASP A 46 -4.63 -2.30 -26.93
CA ASP A 46 -3.57 -3.18 -27.44
C ASP A 46 -3.16 -4.28 -26.44
N GLY A 47 -3.67 -4.23 -25.20
CA GLY A 47 -3.35 -5.17 -24.14
C GLY A 47 -2.20 -4.75 -23.26
N SER A 48 -1.58 -3.59 -23.53
CA SER A 48 -0.65 -2.95 -22.60
C SER A 48 -1.42 -2.32 -21.43
N PHE A 49 -0.71 -1.86 -20.41
CA PHE A 49 -1.29 -1.10 -19.30
C PHE A 49 -0.28 -0.11 -18.72
N ASP A 50 -0.82 0.99 -18.19
CA ASP A 50 -0.04 1.98 -17.49
C ASP A 50 0.07 1.61 -16.01
N ILE A 51 1.19 1.94 -15.40
CA ILE A 51 1.43 1.71 -13.98
C ILE A 51 1.72 3.02 -13.25
N GLY A 52 1.31 3.10 -12.01
CA GLY A 52 1.74 4.16 -11.10
C GLY A 52 3.20 3.95 -10.67
N ALA A 53 4.06 4.92 -10.94
CA ALA A 53 5.50 4.93 -10.75
C ALA A 53 6.32 4.13 -11.79
N ASN A 54 7.61 4.37 -11.80
CA ASN A 54 8.52 3.80 -12.80
C ASN A 54 8.80 2.32 -12.56
N LEU A 55 8.98 1.61 -13.66
CA LEU A 55 9.45 0.24 -13.69
C LEU A 55 10.56 0.14 -14.75
N ALA A 56 11.75 -0.31 -14.35
CA ALA A 56 12.85 -0.49 -15.28
C ALA A 56 12.61 -1.71 -16.16
N GLU A 57 13.14 -1.69 -17.39
CA GLU A 57 13.13 -2.85 -18.27
C GLU A 57 13.79 -4.07 -17.59
N LYS A 58 13.27 -5.25 -17.89
CA LYS A 58 13.75 -6.53 -17.35
C LYS A 58 13.67 -6.65 -15.82
N THR A 59 12.86 -5.83 -15.18
CA THR A 59 12.57 -5.97 -13.76
C THR A 59 11.72 -7.22 -13.50
N VAL A 60 12.06 -7.96 -12.45
CA VAL A 60 11.25 -9.09 -12.01
C VAL A 60 10.02 -8.56 -11.26
N VAL A 61 8.86 -8.88 -11.78
CA VAL A 61 7.58 -8.56 -11.14
C VAL A 61 6.85 -9.85 -10.76
N ILE A 62 6.14 -9.77 -9.64
CA ILE A 62 5.27 -10.85 -9.16
C ILE A 62 3.85 -10.34 -9.01
N ARG A 63 2.89 -11.21 -9.21
CA ARG A 63 1.53 -10.96 -8.78
C ARG A 63 1.47 -10.99 -7.26
N MET A 64 0.86 -9.97 -6.68
CA MET A 64 0.49 -9.96 -5.27
C MET A 64 -1.02 -10.14 -5.13
N GLU A 65 -1.45 -10.54 -3.95
CA GLU A 65 -2.86 -10.67 -3.63
C GLU A 65 -3.05 -10.38 -2.14
N ALA A 66 -4.15 -9.72 -1.82
CA ALA A 66 -4.59 -9.50 -0.44
C ALA A 66 -6.13 -9.42 -0.40
N SER A 67 -6.71 -9.95 0.65
CA SER A 67 -8.10 -9.74 0.98
C SER A 67 -8.32 -8.35 1.60
N VAL A 68 -9.58 -7.91 1.66
CA VAL A 68 -9.94 -6.67 2.38
C VAL A 68 -9.61 -6.79 3.87
N ASP A 69 -9.79 -7.97 4.47
CA ASP A 69 -9.41 -8.21 5.87
C ASP A 69 -7.92 -8.00 6.08
N GLU A 70 -7.07 -8.54 5.22
CA GLU A 70 -5.61 -8.33 5.29
C GLU A 70 -5.22 -6.86 5.08
N LEU A 71 -5.93 -6.12 4.23
CA LEU A 71 -5.72 -4.67 4.08
C LEU A 71 -6.03 -3.93 5.38
N ILE A 72 -7.11 -4.28 6.06
CA ILE A 72 -7.50 -3.69 7.34
C ILE A 72 -6.48 -4.06 8.43
N ASP A 73 -6.23 -5.34 8.61
CA ASP A 73 -5.34 -5.86 9.66
C ASP A 73 -3.91 -5.35 9.56
N SER A 74 -3.40 -5.24 8.32
CA SER A 74 -2.05 -4.73 8.09
C SER A 74 -1.86 -3.29 8.57
N THR A 75 -2.92 -2.49 8.65
CA THR A 75 -2.84 -1.11 9.12
C THR A 75 -2.53 -1.04 10.62
N GLY A 76 -3.29 -1.76 11.43
CA GLY A 76 -3.03 -1.86 12.87
C GLY A 76 -1.68 -2.53 13.18
N ASN A 77 -1.34 -3.58 12.43
CA ASN A 77 -0.06 -4.29 12.60
C ASN A 77 1.15 -3.42 12.24
N THR A 78 1.03 -2.57 11.21
CA THR A 78 2.10 -1.61 10.86
C THR A 78 2.34 -0.61 11.98
N LEU A 79 1.28 -0.09 12.60
CA LEU A 79 1.43 0.83 13.74
C LEU A 79 2.06 0.13 14.95
N LYS A 80 1.64 -1.09 15.28
CA LYS A 80 2.27 -1.89 16.35
C LYS A 80 3.75 -2.11 16.09
N ALA A 81 4.11 -2.50 14.88
CA ALA A 81 5.51 -2.70 14.50
C ALA A 81 6.35 -1.40 14.54
N LEU A 82 5.75 -0.26 14.24
CA LEU A 82 6.40 1.04 14.41
C LEU A 82 6.66 1.34 15.89
N ILE A 83 5.66 1.14 16.75
CA ILE A 83 5.78 1.36 18.20
C ILE A 83 6.90 0.50 18.81
N GLU A 84 6.97 -0.77 18.43
CA GLU A 84 8.01 -1.70 18.89
C GLU A 84 9.44 -1.26 18.50
N LYS A 85 9.57 -0.55 17.37
CA LYS A 85 10.86 -0.02 16.88
C LYS A 85 11.18 1.38 17.38
N THR A 86 10.22 2.06 17.99
CA THR A 86 10.40 3.43 18.51
C THR A 86 11.29 3.38 19.75
N PRO A 87 12.42 4.11 19.77
CA PRO A 87 13.41 3.97 20.84
C PRO A 87 13.01 4.65 22.16
N GLY A 88 11.93 5.44 22.16
CA GLY A 88 11.44 6.18 23.31
C GLY A 88 9.93 6.07 23.48
N LYS A 89 9.38 6.90 24.36
CA LYS A 89 7.94 6.95 24.57
C LYS A 89 7.27 7.69 23.41
N PRO A 90 6.31 7.06 22.69
CA PRO A 90 5.58 7.76 21.64
C PRO A 90 4.75 8.92 22.20
N LEU A 91 4.82 10.07 21.54
CA LEU A 91 4.06 11.28 21.85
C LEU A 91 2.91 11.51 20.87
N ALA A 92 3.12 11.18 19.59
CA ALA A 92 2.13 11.30 18.54
C ALA A 92 2.51 10.43 17.34
N PHE A 93 1.53 10.13 16.46
CA PHE A 93 1.78 9.47 15.19
C PHE A 93 1.22 10.29 14.04
N HIS A 94 1.95 10.29 12.92
CA HIS A 94 1.48 10.73 11.62
C HIS A 94 1.40 9.50 10.69
N LEU A 95 0.20 9.18 10.25
CA LEU A 95 -0.11 7.94 9.56
C LEU A 95 -0.58 8.25 8.15
N VAL A 96 0.28 8.03 7.15
CA VAL A 96 -0.07 8.15 5.74
C VAL A 96 -0.60 6.81 5.25
N HIS A 97 -1.85 6.82 4.81
CA HIS A 97 -2.56 5.65 4.29
C HIS A 97 -2.89 5.88 2.81
N CYS A 98 -2.55 4.94 1.95
CA CYS A 98 -2.83 5.06 0.52
C CYS A 98 -4.33 5.19 0.23
N GLY A 99 -4.69 6.17 -0.60
CA GLY A 99 -6.07 6.39 -1.07
C GLY A 99 -6.62 5.20 -1.87
N GLY A 100 -5.77 4.48 -2.61
CA GLY A 100 -6.16 3.23 -3.27
C GLY A 100 -6.57 2.15 -2.27
N ARG A 101 -5.81 1.95 -1.20
CA ARG A 101 -6.19 1.03 -0.11
C ARG A 101 -7.52 1.45 0.53
N ARG A 102 -7.70 2.77 0.80
CA ARG A 102 -8.96 3.32 1.31
C ARG A 102 -10.14 2.95 0.39
N ALA A 103 -9.97 3.10 -0.93
CA ALA A 103 -11.00 2.74 -1.91
C ALA A 103 -11.29 1.24 -1.92
N GLY A 104 -10.28 0.38 -1.81
CA GLY A 104 -10.45 -1.07 -1.75
C GLY A 104 -11.11 -1.57 -0.47
N ILE A 105 -10.86 -0.91 0.66
CA ILE A 105 -11.50 -1.20 1.96
C ILE A 105 -12.97 -0.76 1.93
N GLY A 106 -13.28 0.34 1.23
CA GLY A 106 -14.63 0.81 1.02
C GLY A 106 -15.32 1.23 2.33
N ASP A 107 -16.55 0.79 2.49
CA ASP A 107 -17.41 1.15 3.65
C ASP A 107 -16.91 0.57 4.98
N ARG A 108 -15.98 -0.38 4.94
CA ARG A 108 -15.36 -0.97 6.14
C ARG A 108 -14.21 -0.13 6.72
N ILE A 109 -14.00 1.09 6.25
CA ILE A 109 -12.89 1.95 6.70
C ILE A 109 -12.92 2.25 8.21
N ASP A 110 -14.09 2.22 8.83
CA ASP A 110 -14.22 2.42 10.27
C ASP A 110 -13.51 1.31 11.07
N GLU A 111 -13.38 0.11 10.52
CA GLU A 111 -12.62 -0.98 11.16
C GLU A 111 -11.12 -0.63 11.24
N VAL A 112 -10.58 0.05 10.23
CA VAL A 112 -9.21 0.59 10.26
C VAL A 112 -9.05 1.61 11.40
N ALA A 113 -10.03 2.52 11.56
CA ALA A 113 -9.99 3.51 12.63
C ALA A 113 -10.01 2.87 14.02
N VAL A 114 -10.79 1.81 14.19
CA VAL A 114 -10.84 1.03 15.45
C VAL A 114 -9.47 0.39 15.71
N GLN A 115 -8.89 -0.31 14.74
CA GLN A 115 -7.58 -0.96 14.90
C GLN A 115 -6.45 0.04 15.19
N LEU A 116 -6.44 1.20 14.51
CA LEU A 116 -5.47 2.26 14.77
C LEU A 116 -5.61 2.81 16.19
N LYS A 117 -6.85 3.05 16.65
CA LYS A 117 -7.13 3.53 18.01
C LYS A 117 -6.65 2.53 19.07
N GLU A 118 -6.92 1.25 18.87
CA GLU A 118 -6.45 0.18 19.74
C GLU A 118 -4.92 0.08 19.77
N ALA A 119 -4.29 0.08 18.60
CA ALA A 119 -2.84 0.00 18.48
C ALA A 119 -2.12 1.21 19.08
N ALA A 120 -2.69 2.42 18.91
CA ALA A 120 -2.11 3.65 19.46
C ALA A 120 -2.13 3.72 20.99
N GLY A 121 -3.01 2.95 21.66
CA GLY A 121 -3.01 2.85 23.13
C GLY A 121 -3.23 4.19 23.86
N GLY A 122 -3.97 5.11 23.25
CA GLY A 122 -4.24 6.46 23.79
C GLY A 122 -3.26 7.54 23.34
N VAL A 123 -2.21 7.18 22.60
CA VAL A 123 -1.33 8.17 21.95
C VAL A 123 -2.08 8.85 20.80
N PRO A 124 -2.07 10.19 20.71
CA PRO A 124 -2.77 10.90 19.63
C PRO A 124 -2.17 10.60 18.26
N PHE A 125 -3.02 10.54 17.26
CA PHE A 125 -2.57 10.35 15.87
C PHE A 125 -3.46 11.09 14.88
N ILE A 126 -2.89 11.39 13.72
CA ILE A 126 -3.61 11.85 12.54
C ILE A 126 -3.40 10.84 11.40
N THR A 127 -4.44 10.57 10.63
CA THR A 127 -4.36 9.72 9.45
C THR A 127 -4.73 10.54 8.21
N GLU A 128 -3.85 10.53 7.22
CA GLU A 128 -4.07 11.15 5.92
C GLU A 128 -4.20 10.09 4.84
N PHE A 129 -5.12 10.30 3.89
CA PHE A 129 -5.28 9.47 2.71
C PHE A 129 -4.64 10.16 1.51
N THR A 130 -3.64 9.53 0.91
CA THR A 130 -2.82 10.15 -0.14
C THR A 130 -2.75 9.31 -1.40
N PHE A 131 -2.30 9.93 -2.48
CA PHE A 131 -1.97 9.27 -3.75
C PHE A 131 -0.46 9.39 -3.99
N GLY A 132 0.29 8.48 -3.40
CA GLY A 132 1.74 8.41 -3.47
C GLY A 132 2.34 8.42 -2.08
N GLU A 133 2.85 7.28 -1.69
CA GLU A 133 3.48 7.06 -0.41
C GLU A 133 4.99 7.02 -0.61
N TYR A 134 5.70 7.81 0.19
CA TYR A 134 7.14 7.90 0.20
C TYR A 134 7.65 7.43 1.55
N GLY A 135 8.76 6.75 1.55
CA GLY A 135 9.36 6.25 2.77
C GLY A 135 10.86 6.06 2.63
N PHE A 136 11.49 5.91 3.78
CA PHE A 136 12.91 5.57 3.88
C PHE A 136 13.04 4.14 4.38
N GLU A 137 13.78 3.33 3.63
CA GLU A 137 14.04 1.94 3.99
C GLU A 137 15.41 1.78 4.66
N LYS A 138 15.60 0.67 5.37
CA LYS A 138 16.79 0.40 6.16
C LYS A 138 18.10 0.30 5.37
N ASP A 139 18.01 0.20 4.06
CA ASP A 139 19.17 0.12 3.14
C ASP A 139 19.58 1.48 2.57
N ASP A 140 19.22 2.56 3.27
CA ASP A 140 19.53 3.95 2.94
C ASP A 140 18.91 4.44 1.61
N CYS A 141 17.83 3.80 1.17
CA CYS A 141 17.12 4.19 -0.03
C CYS A 141 15.79 4.85 0.28
N ASN A 142 15.54 6.00 -0.35
CA ASN A 142 14.19 6.53 -0.45
C ASN A 142 13.39 5.69 -1.44
N THR A 143 12.22 5.26 -1.03
CA THR A 143 11.32 4.46 -1.87
C THR A 143 10.01 5.18 -2.08
N THR A 144 9.37 4.91 -3.20
CA THR A 144 7.99 5.31 -3.49
C THR A 144 7.22 4.09 -3.97
N GLY A 145 6.01 3.96 -3.52
CA GLY A 145 5.13 2.87 -3.89
C GLY A 145 3.68 3.29 -4.01
N GLY A 146 2.86 2.41 -4.52
CA GLY A 146 1.41 2.50 -4.43
C GLY A 146 0.89 1.46 -3.44
N LEU A 147 -0.32 1.66 -2.91
CA LEU A 147 -0.98 0.76 -1.94
C LEU A 147 -0.17 0.54 -0.66
N MET A 148 0.65 1.50 -0.27
CA MET A 148 1.55 1.44 0.87
C MET A 148 0.93 2.10 2.11
N LEU A 149 1.61 1.90 3.24
CA LEU A 149 1.43 2.63 4.50
C LEU A 149 2.77 3.26 4.85
N SER A 150 2.77 4.54 5.20
CA SER A 150 3.97 5.26 5.64
C SER A 150 3.67 5.94 6.97
N PHE A 151 4.18 5.37 8.04
CA PHE A 151 3.86 5.77 9.40
C PHE A 151 5.09 6.34 10.10
N THR A 152 4.90 7.46 10.79
CA THR A 152 5.94 8.17 11.53
C THR A 152 5.53 8.29 12.99
N ALA A 153 6.45 7.99 13.90
CA ALA A 153 6.30 8.22 15.33
C ALA A 153 7.12 9.43 15.77
N PHE A 154 6.51 10.30 16.56
CA PHE A 154 7.20 11.34 17.32
C PHE A 154 7.36 10.85 18.75
N TYR A 155 8.55 10.93 19.34
CA TYR A 155 8.87 10.36 20.65
C TYR A 155 9.87 11.22 21.43
N GLU A 156 9.90 11.01 22.76
CA GLU A 156 10.92 11.55 23.65
C GLU A 156 12.17 10.70 23.63
#